data_75c6c2838c01b24a0189dc0af1afdea6
#
_entry.id   75c6c2838c01b24a0189dc0af1afdea6
#
_cell.length_a   1.000
_cell.length_b   1.000
_cell.length_c   1.000
_cell.angle_alpha   90.00
_cell.angle_beta   90.00
_cell.angle_gamma   90.00
#
_symmetry.space_group_name_H-M   'P 1'
#
loop_
_entity.id
_entity.type
_entity.pdbx_description
1 polymer ?
#
loop_
_entity_poly.entity_id
_entity_poly.type
_entity_poly.pdbx_seq_one_letter_code
_entity_poly.pdbx_strand_id
1 'polypeptide(L)'
;MSNAFFIPTRRTLVAVALLTVLAGCATVPAPVSVADTIANTPGLSTLNGLVASAGLADTLKGVGPFTVFAPSNEAFKAVPARTMEALAKDPAALQNVLTFHVVAAKTMAADVKNGKVKSVNGAELDLARAGEFVTIGEGAIVTQADIVATNGVVHIIDTVLIPPAKK
;
A
#
# COMPACT_ATOMS: atom_id res chain seq x y z
N MET A 1 53.94 72.86 -17.92
CA MET A 1 53.51 71.81 -18.78
C MET A 1 53.22 70.59 -17.90
N SER A 2 52.04 70.48 -17.42
CA SER A 2 51.62 69.30 -16.66
C SER A 2 50.11 69.17 -16.77
N ASN A 3 49.68 68.22 -17.55
CA ASN A 3 48.30 67.89 -17.70
C ASN A 3 47.89 66.91 -16.62
N ALA A 4 47.11 67.37 -15.68
CA ALA A 4 46.44 66.51 -14.71
C ALA A 4 45.22 65.86 -15.40
N PHE A 5 45.27 64.54 -15.55
CA PHE A 5 44.18 63.72 -16.11
C PHE A 5 43.25 63.32 -14.94
N PHE A 6 42.04 63.82 -14.93
CA PHE A 6 41.04 63.58 -13.93
C PHE A 6 40.24 62.37 -14.35
N ILE A 7 40.30 61.26 -13.59
CA ILE A 7 39.54 60.03 -13.84
C ILE A 7 38.30 60.05 -12.94
N PRO A 8 37.06 60.05 -13.46
CA PRO A 8 35.88 59.95 -12.64
C PRO A 8 35.62 58.47 -12.26
N THR A 9 35.60 58.20 -10.99
CA THR A 9 35.26 56.91 -10.38
C THR A 9 33.77 56.60 -10.60
N ARG A 10 33.49 55.73 -11.55
CA ARG A 10 32.15 55.16 -11.70
C ARG A 10 31.94 54.09 -10.64
N ARG A 11 31.13 54.41 -9.65
CA ARG A 11 30.56 53.42 -8.71
C ARG A 11 29.55 52.56 -9.45
N THR A 12 29.94 51.36 -9.87
CA THR A 12 29.04 50.32 -10.30
C THR A 12 28.45 49.66 -9.07
N LEU A 13 27.18 49.93 -8.80
CA LEU A 13 26.34 49.18 -7.88
C LEU A 13 26.10 47.79 -8.48
N VAL A 14 26.81 46.78 -7.97
CA VAL A 14 26.51 45.36 -8.26
C VAL A 14 25.30 44.99 -7.40
N ALA A 15 24.13 44.98 -8.03
CA ALA A 15 22.93 44.37 -7.44
C ALA A 15 23.13 42.88 -7.36
N VAL A 16 23.45 42.35 -6.20
CA VAL A 16 23.45 40.91 -5.91
C VAL A 16 22.00 40.47 -5.82
N ALA A 17 21.49 39.93 -6.91
CA ALA A 17 20.20 39.22 -6.91
C ALA A 17 20.36 37.95 -6.10
N LEU A 18 19.82 37.95 -4.89
CA LEU A 18 19.71 36.75 -4.04
C LEU A 18 18.67 35.84 -4.67
N LEU A 19 19.11 34.87 -5.47
CA LEU A 19 18.26 33.75 -5.89
C LEU A 19 18.03 32.88 -4.65
N THR A 20 16.89 33.05 -3.99
CA THR A 20 16.37 32.11 -3.00
C THR A 20 15.93 30.84 -3.76
N VAL A 21 16.79 29.84 -3.84
CA VAL A 21 16.42 28.50 -4.23
C VAL A 21 15.52 27.95 -3.12
N LEU A 22 14.19 27.94 -3.35
CA LEU A 22 13.29 27.10 -2.57
C LEU A 22 13.70 25.66 -2.85
N ALA A 23 14.53 25.09 -1.98
CA ALA A 23 14.70 23.66 -1.89
C ALA A 23 13.34 23.10 -1.45
N GLY A 24 12.54 22.69 -2.42
CA GLY A 24 11.38 21.85 -2.16
C GLY A 24 11.90 20.60 -1.47
N CYS A 25 11.69 20.50 -0.16
CA CYS A 25 11.85 19.25 0.55
C CYS A 25 10.87 18.26 -0.08
N ALA A 26 11.36 17.46 -1.03
CA ALA A 26 10.72 16.21 -1.35
C ALA A 26 10.78 15.41 -0.05
N THR A 27 9.71 15.43 0.74
CA THR A 27 9.52 14.55 1.87
C THR A 27 9.52 13.14 1.31
N VAL A 28 10.67 12.47 1.39
CA VAL A 28 10.74 11.03 1.19
C VAL A 28 9.77 10.46 2.23
N PRO A 29 8.67 9.81 1.82
CA PRO A 29 7.72 9.28 2.79
C PRO A 29 8.47 8.38 3.74
N ALA A 30 8.30 8.62 5.04
CA ALA A 30 8.89 7.77 6.08
C ALA A 30 8.52 6.31 5.78
N PRO A 31 9.44 5.38 6.01
CA PRO A 31 9.16 3.98 5.77
C PRO A 31 7.95 3.55 6.60
N VAL A 32 6.84 3.31 5.95
CA VAL A 32 5.56 2.97 6.56
C VAL A 32 5.33 1.47 6.57
N SER A 33 4.72 0.96 7.65
CA SER A 33 4.34 -0.46 7.72
C SER A 33 3.19 -0.78 6.76
N VAL A 34 2.93 -2.07 6.54
CA VAL A 34 1.77 -2.51 5.76
C VAL A 34 0.47 -1.92 6.31
N ALA A 35 0.30 -1.90 7.65
CA ALA A 35 -0.88 -1.32 8.29
C ALA A 35 -1.00 0.19 8.02
N ASP A 36 0.10 0.93 8.11
CA ASP A 36 0.11 2.37 7.83
C ASP A 36 -0.11 2.66 6.33
N THR A 37 0.40 1.80 5.46
CA THR A 37 0.14 1.88 4.01
C THR A 37 -1.36 1.73 3.72
N ILE A 38 -2.02 0.78 4.35
CA ILE A 38 -3.48 0.58 4.23
C ILE A 38 -4.23 1.81 4.78
N ALA A 39 -3.82 2.34 5.94
CA ALA A 39 -4.45 3.50 6.55
C ALA A 39 -4.31 4.78 5.71
N ASN A 40 -3.17 4.95 5.04
CA ASN A 40 -2.87 6.12 4.22
C ASN A 40 -3.41 6.03 2.78
N THR A 41 -3.97 4.89 2.39
CA THR A 41 -4.53 4.70 1.04
C THR A 41 -6.04 4.93 1.05
N PRO A 42 -6.55 6.01 0.45
CA PRO A 42 -8.00 6.34 0.50
C PRO A 42 -8.91 5.25 -0.06
N GLY A 43 -8.43 4.51 -1.08
CA GLY A 43 -9.13 3.38 -1.68
C GLY A 43 -9.29 2.16 -0.77
N LEU A 44 -8.63 2.13 0.40
CA LEU A 44 -8.62 1.02 1.36
C LEU A 44 -9.25 1.39 2.71
N SER A 45 -9.99 2.50 2.79
CA SER A 45 -10.57 2.99 4.05
C SER A 45 -11.52 1.98 4.72
N THR A 46 -12.30 1.24 3.93
CA THR A 46 -13.17 0.16 4.44
C THR A 46 -12.33 -0.97 5.05
N LEU A 47 -11.29 -1.42 4.35
CA LEU A 47 -10.37 -2.44 4.85
C LEU A 47 -9.70 -1.98 6.15
N ASN A 48 -9.22 -0.73 6.21
CA ASN A 48 -8.59 -0.17 7.42
C ASN A 48 -9.53 -0.24 8.63
N GLY A 49 -10.80 0.14 8.45
CA GLY A 49 -11.82 0.01 9.51
C GLY A 49 -12.02 -1.43 9.98
N LEU A 50 -12.06 -2.39 9.06
CA LEU A 50 -12.21 -3.81 9.38
C LEU A 50 -10.97 -4.39 10.08
N VAL A 51 -9.77 -4.03 9.63
CA VAL A 51 -8.49 -4.42 10.25
C VAL A 51 -8.40 -3.90 11.69
N ALA A 52 -8.81 -2.64 11.92
CA ALA A 52 -8.86 -2.05 13.25
C ALA A 52 -9.89 -2.77 14.16
N SER A 53 -11.09 -3.05 13.63
CA SER A 53 -12.15 -3.76 14.35
C SER A 53 -11.78 -5.20 14.71
N ALA A 54 -11.00 -5.86 13.85
CA ALA A 54 -10.51 -7.21 14.10
C ALA A 54 -9.28 -7.27 15.03
N GLY A 55 -8.70 -6.13 15.41
CA GLY A 55 -7.49 -6.05 16.22
C GLY A 55 -6.22 -6.54 15.50
N LEU A 56 -6.22 -6.58 14.17
CA LEU A 56 -5.11 -7.08 13.36
C LEU A 56 -4.09 -5.99 12.98
N ALA A 57 -4.34 -4.73 13.33
CA ALA A 57 -3.47 -3.62 13.00
C ALA A 57 -2.04 -3.82 13.58
N ASP A 58 -1.93 -4.29 14.83
CA ASP A 58 -0.64 -4.56 15.47
C ASP A 58 0.07 -5.77 14.86
N THR A 59 -0.68 -6.78 14.44
CA THR A 59 -0.13 -7.94 13.73
C THR A 59 0.47 -7.52 12.38
N LEU A 60 -0.20 -6.65 11.64
CA LEU A 60 0.28 -6.12 10.37
C LEU A 60 1.41 -5.07 10.51
N LYS A 61 1.64 -4.54 11.71
CA LYS A 61 2.82 -3.73 12.07
C LYS A 61 4.01 -4.59 12.52
N GLY A 62 3.79 -5.85 12.79
CA GLY A 62 4.81 -6.79 13.26
C GLY A 62 5.92 -7.01 12.26
N VAL A 63 6.90 -7.81 12.69
CA VAL A 63 8.05 -8.18 11.86
C VAL A 63 7.61 -9.12 10.75
N GLY A 64 7.61 -8.61 9.48
CA GLY A 64 7.29 -9.38 8.27
C GLY A 64 8.34 -10.43 7.93
N PRO A 65 8.35 -10.90 6.72
CA PRO A 65 7.70 -10.31 5.56
C PRO A 65 6.22 -10.72 5.38
N PHE A 66 5.37 -9.74 5.05
CA PHE A 66 3.96 -9.99 4.75
C PHE A 66 3.63 -9.55 3.33
N THR A 67 2.76 -10.30 2.65
CA THR A 67 2.05 -9.83 1.47
C THR A 67 0.57 -9.73 1.80
N VAL A 68 0.00 -8.55 1.62
CA VAL A 68 -1.42 -8.31 1.89
C VAL A 68 -2.14 -8.03 0.59
N PHE A 69 -3.14 -8.85 0.30
CA PHE A 69 -4.07 -8.65 -0.79
C PHE A 69 -5.23 -7.79 -0.28
N ALA A 70 -5.12 -6.49 -0.50
CA ALA A 70 -6.04 -5.50 0.05
C ALA A 70 -7.23 -5.26 -0.89
N PRO A 71 -8.45 -5.71 -0.57
CA PRO A 71 -9.61 -5.39 -1.38
C PRO A 71 -9.92 -3.90 -1.31
N SER A 72 -10.20 -3.31 -2.47
CA SER A 72 -10.57 -1.90 -2.59
C SER A 72 -11.96 -1.64 -2.00
N ASN A 73 -12.28 -0.37 -1.75
CA ASN A 73 -13.64 0.02 -1.32
C ASN A 73 -14.71 -0.45 -2.32
N GLU A 74 -14.37 -0.49 -3.62
CA GLU A 74 -15.27 -1.00 -4.67
C GLU A 74 -15.48 -2.52 -4.53
N ALA A 75 -14.43 -3.26 -4.18
CA ALA A 75 -14.52 -4.70 -3.92
C ALA A 75 -15.53 -4.99 -2.79
N PHE A 76 -15.54 -4.19 -1.74
CA PHE A 76 -16.49 -4.33 -0.64
C PHE A 76 -17.94 -4.00 -1.05
N LYS A 77 -18.14 -3.07 -1.98
CA LYS A 77 -19.49 -2.76 -2.52
C LYS A 77 -20.06 -3.92 -3.33
N ALA A 78 -19.22 -4.72 -3.94
CA ALA A 78 -19.62 -5.90 -4.69
C ALA A 78 -20.04 -7.08 -3.78
N VAL A 79 -19.62 -7.08 -2.51
CA VAL A 79 -20.00 -8.12 -1.54
C VAL A 79 -21.46 -7.92 -1.12
N PRO A 80 -22.27 -9.00 -1.09
CA PRO A 80 -23.65 -8.92 -0.61
C PRO A 80 -23.73 -8.36 0.82
N ALA A 81 -24.65 -7.43 1.05
CA ALA A 81 -24.81 -6.77 2.34
C ALA A 81 -24.99 -7.76 3.52
N ARG A 82 -25.67 -8.87 3.28
CA ARG A 82 -25.84 -9.96 4.27
C ARG A 82 -24.50 -10.57 4.72
N THR A 83 -23.56 -10.73 3.78
CA THR A 83 -22.23 -11.26 4.07
C THR A 83 -21.44 -10.24 4.90
N MET A 84 -21.49 -8.97 4.54
CA MET A 84 -20.85 -7.91 5.30
C MET A 84 -21.40 -7.77 6.72
N GLU A 85 -22.73 -7.86 6.87
CA GLU A 85 -23.37 -7.86 8.20
C GLU A 85 -23.00 -9.07 9.05
N ALA A 86 -22.89 -10.25 8.44
CA ALA A 86 -22.47 -11.47 9.11
C ALA A 86 -21.02 -11.34 9.60
N LEU A 87 -20.12 -10.81 8.78
CA LEU A 87 -18.71 -10.57 9.14
C LEU A 87 -18.58 -9.49 10.22
N ALA A 88 -19.42 -8.46 10.19
CA ALA A 88 -19.41 -7.40 11.20
C ALA A 88 -19.92 -7.89 12.57
N LYS A 89 -20.80 -8.90 12.59
CA LYS A 89 -21.34 -9.49 13.81
C LYS A 89 -20.46 -10.59 14.40
N ASP A 90 -19.60 -11.19 13.58
CA ASP A 90 -18.71 -12.29 14.00
C ASP A 90 -17.24 -11.89 13.85
N PRO A 91 -16.59 -11.43 14.94
CA PRO A 91 -15.17 -11.04 14.90
C PRO A 91 -14.25 -12.18 14.49
N ALA A 92 -14.60 -13.43 14.79
CA ALA A 92 -13.79 -14.59 14.41
C ALA A 92 -13.87 -14.85 12.92
N ALA A 93 -15.06 -14.73 12.32
CA ALA A 93 -15.23 -14.82 10.87
C ALA A 93 -14.49 -13.68 10.16
N LEU A 94 -14.56 -12.45 10.70
CA LEU A 94 -13.83 -11.30 10.17
C LEU A 94 -12.31 -11.53 10.20
N GLN A 95 -11.76 -11.99 11.33
CA GLN A 95 -10.35 -12.34 11.45
C GLN A 95 -9.94 -13.43 10.44
N ASN A 96 -10.76 -14.46 10.26
CA ASN A 96 -10.49 -15.52 9.30
C ASN A 96 -10.42 -15.00 7.87
N VAL A 97 -11.33 -14.11 7.48
CA VAL A 97 -11.33 -13.48 6.17
C VAL A 97 -10.10 -12.59 6.01
N LEU A 98 -9.81 -11.72 6.99
CA LEU A 98 -8.65 -10.83 6.92
C LEU A 98 -7.32 -11.57 6.91
N THR A 99 -7.16 -12.62 7.71
CA THR A 99 -5.95 -13.45 7.73
C THR A 99 -5.82 -14.32 6.47
N PHE A 100 -6.93 -14.60 5.79
CA PHE A 100 -6.92 -15.23 4.47
C PHE A 100 -6.32 -14.33 3.39
N HIS A 101 -6.52 -13.01 3.50
CA HIS A 101 -5.92 -12.01 2.62
C HIS A 101 -4.44 -11.74 2.89
N VAL A 102 -3.86 -12.32 3.95
CA VAL A 102 -2.47 -12.11 4.33
C VAL A 102 -1.67 -13.38 4.10
N VAL A 103 -0.55 -13.25 3.41
CA VAL A 103 0.43 -14.32 3.18
C VAL A 103 1.70 -13.98 3.96
N ALA A 104 2.23 -14.93 4.72
CA ALA A 104 3.48 -14.80 5.47
C ALA A 104 4.72 -15.00 4.58
N ALA A 105 4.78 -14.28 3.48
CA ALA A 105 5.90 -14.25 2.56
C ALA A 105 5.92 -12.91 1.83
N LYS A 106 7.09 -12.46 1.40
CA LYS A 106 7.20 -11.30 0.50
C LYS A 106 7.07 -11.80 -0.94
N THR A 107 5.97 -11.47 -1.57
CA THR A 107 5.71 -11.83 -2.96
C THR A 107 5.45 -10.57 -3.77
N MET A 108 6.35 -10.24 -4.70
CA MET A 108 6.15 -9.18 -5.67
C MET A 108 5.32 -9.71 -6.83
N ALA A 109 4.59 -8.86 -7.54
CA ALA A 109 3.80 -9.29 -8.70
C ALA A 109 4.67 -9.97 -9.78
N ALA A 110 5.93 -9.53 -9.91
CA ALA A 110 6.90 -10.15 -10.80
C ALA A 110 7.30 -11.57 -10.39
N ASP A 111 7.31 -11.84 -9.08
CA ASP A 111 7.72 -13.14 -8.51
C ASP A 111 6.54 -14.12 -8.36
N VAL A 112 5.32 -13.66 -8.59
CA VAL A 112 4.13 -14.53 -8.57
C VAL A 112 4.29 -15.62 -9.61
N LYS A 113 4.36 -16.85 -9.12
CA LYS A 113 4.31 -18.08 -9.93
C LYS A 113 2.91 -18.66 -9.86
N ASN A 114 2.47 -19.27 -10.97
CA ASN A 114 1.21 -20.02 -10.94
C ASN A 114 1.32 -21.15 -9.93
N GLY A 115 0.46 -21.15 -8.94
CA GLY A 115 0.47 -22.15 -7.88
C GLY A 115 -0.26 -21.72 -6.64
N LYS A 116 -0.19 -22.56 -5.61
CA LYS A 116 -0.84 -22.33 -4.33
C LYS A 116 0.12 -21.71 -3.33
N VAL A 117 -0.35 -20.70 -2.63
CA VAL A 117 0.37 -20.05 -1.54
C VAL A 117 -0.45 -20.17 -0.26
N LYS A 118 0.21 -20.45 0.85
CA LYS A 118 -0.45 -20.60 2.13
C LYS A 118 -0.65 -19.24 2.77
N SER A 119 -1.90 -18.90 3.10
CA SER A 119 -2.26 -17.70 3.84
C SER A 119 -1.99 -17.86 5.34
N VAL A 120 -2.01 -16.75 6.09
CA VAL A 120 -1.81 -16.75 7.54
C VAL A 120 -2.89 -17.54 8.27
N ASN A 121 -4.11 -17.61 7.73
CA ASN A 121 -5.18 -18.45 8.31
C ASN A 121 -4.98 -19.95 8.07
N GLY A 122 -3.96 -20.36 7.30
CA GLY A 122 -3.63 -21.73 7.00
C GLY A 122 -4.30 -22.29 5.74
N ALA A 123 -5.22 -21.56 5.12
CA ALA A 123 -5.84 -21.97 3.87
C ALA A 123 -4.94 -21.62 2.67
N GLU A 124 -5.09 -22.36 1.58
CA GLU A 124 -4.35 -22.14 0.34
C GLU A 124 -5.05 -21.10 -0.54
N LEU A 125 -4.27 -20.20 -1.10
CA LEU A 125 -4.68 -19.23 -2.12
C LEU A 125 -4.06 -19.64 -3.45
N ASP A 126 -4.88 -19.78 -4.46
CA ASP A 126 -4.41 -20.00 -5.82
C ASP A 126 -3.95 -18.66 -6.40
N LEU A 127 -2.69 -18.58 -6.80
CA LEU A 127 -2.13 -17.45 -7.53
C LEU A 127 -1.93 -17.85 -8.98
N ALA A 128 -2.40 -17.04 -9.89
CA ALA A 128 -2.11 -17.20 -11.31
C ALA A 128 -1.68 -15.87 -11.92
N ARG A 129 -0.71 -15.94 -12.81
CA ARG A 129 -0.22 -14.78 -13.55
C ARG A 129 -0.42 -14.99 -15.04
N ALA A 130 -1.07 -14.07 -15.68
CA ALA A 130 -1.27 -14.02 -17.13
C ALA A 130 -0.73 -12.69 -17.68
N GLY A 131 0.53 -12.69 -18.12
CA GLY A 131 1.21 -11.47 -18.54
C GLY A 131 1.44 -10.50 -17.38
N GLU A 132 0.84 -9.32 -17.45
CA GLU A 132 0.90 -8.32 -16.39
C GLU A 132 -0.21 -8.46 -15.34
N PHE A 133 -1.22 -9.28 -15.62
CA PHE A 133 -2.32 -9.50 -14.70
C PHE A 133 -1.99 -10.62 -13.72
N VAL A 134 -2.22 -10.34 -12.45
CA VAL A 134 -2.16 -11.33 -11.38
C VAL A 134 -3.58 -11.57 -10.90
N THR A 135 -3.99 -12.83 -10.86
CA THR A 135 -5.27 -13.27 -10.32
C THR A 135 -5.06 -14.08 -9.07
N ILE A 136 -6.00 -13.98 -8.15
CA ILE A 136 -5.91 -14.57 -6.82
C ILE A 136 -7.22 -15.28 -6.50
N GLY A 137 -7.12 -16.53 -6.06
CA GLY A 137 -8.28 -17.33 -5.72
C GLY A 137 -9.21 -17.54 -6.91
N GLU A 138 -10.51 -17.40 -6.69
CA GLU A 138 -11.56 -17.68 -7.68
C GLU A 138 -11.77 -16.57 -8.72
N GLY A 139 -10.79 -15.65 -8.90
CA GLY A 139 -10.86 -14.65 -9.96
C GLY A 139 -10.68 -13.19 -9.52
N ALA A 140 -10.22 -12.94 -8.30
CA ALA A 140 -9.83 -11.59 -7.90
C ALA A 140 -8.63 -11.11 -8.73
N ILE A 141 -8.73 -9.92 -9.29
CA ILE A 141 -7.68 -9.33 -10.12
C ILE A 141 -6.93 -8.28 -9.31
N VAL A 142 -5.60 -8.29 -9.42
CA VAL A 142 -4.76 -7.23 -8.85
C VAL A 142 -4.88 -5.99 -9.73
N THR A 143 -5.45 -4.94 -9.18
CA THR A 143 -5.61 -3.64 -9.86
C THR A 143 -4.41 -2.73 -9.67
N GLN A 144 -3.75 -2.83 -8.51
CA GLN A 144 -2.50 -2.14 -8.23
C GLN A 144 -1.57 -3.07 -7.46
N ALA A 145 -0.43 -3.36 -8.04
CA ALA A 145 0.57 -4.26 -7.49
C ALA A 145 1.72 -3.50 -6.83
N ASP A 146 2.51 -4.22 -6.03
CA ASP A 146 3.84 -3.81 -5.55
C ASP A 146 3.89 -2.49 -4.77
N ILE A 147 2.88 -2.21 -3.94
CA ILE A 147 2.95 -1.12 -2.96
C ILE A 147 3.86 -1.60 -1.83
N VAL A 148 5.13 -1.16 -1.87
CA VAL A 148 6.15 -1.61 -0.93
C VAL A 148 5.99 -0.91 0.42
N ALA A 149 5.93 -1.71 1.48
CA ALA A 149 5.97 -1.29 2.87
C ALA A 149 7.26 -1.81 3.55
N THR A 150 7.59 -1.29 4.73
CA THR A 150 8.81 -1.67 5.47
C THR A 150 8.85 -3.15 5.85
N ASN A 151 7.71 -3.70 6.19
CA ASN A 151 7.56 -5.08 6.65
C ASN A 151 6.79 -5.97 5.66
N GLY A 152 6.56 -5.51 4.42
CA GLY A 152 5.88 -6.31 3.42
C GLY A 152 5.51 -5.60 2.13
N VAL A 153 4.54 -6.17 1.42
CA VAL A 153 4.01 -5.63 0.16
C VAL A 153 2.49 -5.66 0.21
N VAL A 154 1.85 -4.65 -0.33
CA VAL A 154 0.39 -4.58 -0.48
C VAL A 154 0.03 -4.62 -1.95
N HIS A 155 -0.90 -5.50 -2.31
CA HIS A 155 -1.51 -5.57 -3.63
C HIS A 155 -3.00 -5.25 -3.50
N ILE A 156 -3.47 -4.28 -4.26
CA ILE A 156 -4.90 -3.91 -4.25
C ILE A 156 -5.64 -4.81 -5.23
N ILE A 157 -6.72 -5.41 -4.76
CA ILE A 157 -7.57 -6.32 -5.53
C ILE A 157 -8.99 -5.77 -5.66
N ASP A 158 -9.67 -6.18 -6.72
CA ASP A 158 -11.04 -5.75 -7.08
C ASP A 158 -12.13 -6.60 -6.44
N THR A 159 -11.76 -7.69 -5.77
CA THR A 159 -12.71 -8.66 -5.18
C THR A 159 -12.26 -9.08 -3.80
N VAL A 160 -13.21 -9.26 -2.88
CA VAL A 160 -12.95 -9.78 -1.52
C VAL A 160 -12.83 -11.29 -1.59
N LEU A 161 -11.72 -11.83 -1.08
CA LEU A 161 -11.49 -13.27 -0.99
C LEU A 161 -12.25 -13.84 0.21
N ILE A 162 -13.10 -14.80 -0.03
CA ILE A 162 -13.85 -15.50 1.02
C ILE A 162 -13.20 -16.87 1.22
N PRO A 163 -12.67 -17.17 2.42
CA PRO A 163 -12.10 -18.49 2.68
C PRO A 163 -13.19 -19.56 2.57
N PRO A 164 -12.85 -20.74 2.02
CA PRO A 164 -13.78 -21.85 2.04
C PRO A 164 -14.14 -22.22 3.48
N ALA A 165 -15.42 -22.52 3.70
CA ALA A 165 -15.88 -22.91 5.03
C ALA A 165 -15.06 -24.12 5.51
N LYS A 166 -14.43 -24.01 6.67
CA LYS A 166 -13.75 -25.15 7.31
C LYS A 166 -14.82 -26.20 7.62
N LYS A 167 -14.69 -27.36 6.93
CA LYS A 167 -15.45 -28.55 7.28
C LYS A 167 -14.98 -29.13 8.60
#